data_17bac0dda612de53d3135b689be6519d
#
_entry.id   17bac0dda612de53d3135b689be6519d
#
_cell.length_a   1.000
_cell.length_b   1.000
_cell.length_c   1.000
_cell.angle_alpha   90.00
_cell.angle_beta   90.00
_cell.angle_gamma   90.00
#
_symmetry.space_group_name_H-M   'P 1'
#
loop_
_entity.id
_entity.type
_entity.pdbx_description
1 polymer ?
#
loop_
_entity_poly.entity_id
_entity_poly.type
_entity_poly.pdbx_seq_one_letter_code
_entity_poly.pdbx_strand_id
1 'polypeptide(L)'
;MRTSPNLCSLIATCLMAACLPAAASAGAATDRLPVAAMTSAGEPSSPVDNAAFIPGTDALSAAPIVGTLRIAQSAMQAMPALKGPLIGGRDAGLFPAVSLTLFSDGATLVPLQRGSMLSELPGKGARSYWTVIPQPGRVWREPGDGEWSRAALPLMLVNDTENHAHQGVATFLYRGGEVTALRLQFTQQTAPYLLHQHVVFWGRAATSFTPGGLADLETQRAAARRELADRLPTRPWSELEKQFPPGTLAGFGGPLRPTWQVMNAVVHRGTLYHQESATPYGSYPYPLEMRFGVRSVMKSIAAPLALLRLAETYGPYVLDLRIGDHVPGLHPKWDRIRFIDAADMATGFGGFGSLETDPNDAFSGYLDGEYDAWYTAGPTALKLALINRHLKPYPWEPGTVMRYRDQDYFLLGLAIDGFLKSVRGPQADLWQMLTDEVFKPIGIHHAPAVRTLEPGGARGVIWANAGWYPTLDDQAKIALLLQAGGAHQGQQLLHRGLTTDLLAARGAFLITSDRSRDLAGAAPAASTSADASAGDNRYRMGFWFPRHVGSASGKAFLLPSMQGSGDNRVTIYPNGIIGLQMAKAAELPPGEQARDDDPGATHRVVDRMAPF
;
A
#
# COMPACT_ATOMS: atom_id res chain seq x y z
N MET A 1 -23.53 47.27 -43.33
CA MET A 1 -22.57 48.33 -43.76
C MET A 1 -21.29 48.14 -42.99
N ARG A 2 -20.23 47.85 -43.76
CA ARG A 2 -18.79 48.18 -43.49
C ARG A 2 -18.21 47.67 -42.15
N THR A 3 -17.21 46.89 -42.08
CA THR A 3 -15.96 46.45 -42.78
C THR A 3 -14.92 46.23 -41.66
N SER A 4 -14.30 45.09 -41.70
CA SER A 4 -13.02 44.77 -40.98
C SER A 4 -11.89 45.71 -41.46
N PRO A 5 -10.68 45.74 -40.86
CA PRO A 5 -9.77 44.61 -40.93
C PRO A 5 -8.77 44.42 -39.77
N ASN A 6 -8.28 43.18 -39.67
CA ASN A 6 -6.98 42.68 -39.32
C ASN A 6 -5.87 43.57 -38.78
N LEU A 7 -5.19 43.11 -37.73
CA LEU A 7 -3.73 43.07 -37.75
C LEU A 7 -3.19 41.92 -36.92
N CYS A 8 -2.48 41.03 -37.60
CA CYS A 8 -1.59 40.00 -37.05
C CYS A 8 -0.43 40.66 -36.29
N SER A 9 -0.05 40.06 -35.16
CA SER A 9 1.31 40.18 -34.67
C SER A 9 1.74 38.84 -34.13
N LEU A 10 2.56 38.13 -34.91
CA LEU A 10 3.34 36.97 -34.50
C LEU A 10 4.36 37.41 -33.45
N ILE A 11 4.31 36.77 -32.27
CA ILE A 11 5.48 36.65 -31.41
C ILE A 11 5.77 35.16 -31.28
N ALA A 12 6.78 34.71 -32.01
CA ALA A 12 7.38 33.39 -31.87
C ALA A 12 8.22 33.41 -30.60
N THR A 13 7.77 32.73 -29.56
CA THR A 13 8.60 32.44 -28.38
C THR A 13 9.14 31.01 -28.54
N CYS A 14 10.42 30.90 -28.88
CA CYS A 14 11.15 29.64 -28.84
C CYS A 14 11.17 29.10 -27.41
N LEU A 15 10.39 28.06 -27.13
CA LEU A 15 10.65 27.17 -25.99
C LEU A 15 11.81 26.25 -26.37
N MET A 16 12.98 26.52 -25.82
CA MET A 16 14.05 25.52 -25.76
C MET A 16 13.61 24.43 -24.77
N ALA A 17 13.17 23.32 -25.30
CA ALA A 17 13.09 22.06 -24.54
C ALA A 17 14.51 21.64 -24.21
N ALA A 18 14.93 21.82 -22.97
CA ALA A 18 16.15 21.23 -22.46
C ALA A 18 15.93 19.70 -22.34
N CYS A 19 16.30 18.97 -23.40
CA CYS A 19 16.56 17.54 -23.30
C CYS A 19 17.78 17.35 -22.40
N LEU A 20 17.56 16.95 -21.17
CA LEU A 20 18.62 16.40 -20.33
C LEU A 20 19.00 15.03 -20.93
N PRO A 21 20.27 14.83 -21.33
CA PRO A 21 20.70 13.54 -21.77
C PRO A 21 20.67 12.57 -20.58
N ALA A 22 20.05 11.41 -20.76
CA ALA A 22 20.26 10.27 -19.89
C ALA A 22 21.73 9.85 -20.03
N ALA A 23 22.58 10.34 -19.14
CA ALA A 23 23.94 9.88 -19.02
C ALA A 23 23.91 8.48 -18.38
N ALA A 24 24.06 7.45 -19.20
CA ALA A 24 24.52 6.17 -18.75
C ALA A 24 25.93 6.36 -18.18
N SER A 25 26.08 6.48 -16.88
CA SER A 25 27.38 6.53 -16.22
C SER A 25 27.96 5.12 -16.16
N ALA A 26 28.89 4.84 -17.05
CA ALA A 26 29.86 3.79 -16.82
C ALA A 26 30.69 4.15 -15.58
N GLY A 27 30.68 3.26 -14.55
CA GLY A 27 31.73 3.03 -13.56
C GLY A 27 32.46 4.25 -12.99
N ALA A 28 31.76 5.20 -12.34
CA ALA A 28 32.39 6.08 -11.38
C ALA A 28 32.45 5.36 -10.04
N ALA A 29 33.56 5.49 -9.34
CA ALA A 29 33.66 5.08 -7.93
C ALA A 29 32.45 5.67 -7.20
N THR A 30 31.61 4.83 -6.65
CA THR A 30 30.38 5.22 -5.95
C THR A 30 30.69 6.34 -4.98
N ASP A 31 29.92 7.42 -5.02
CA ASP A 31 29.98 8.53 -4.06
C ASP A 31 29.59 8.02 -2.66
N ARG A 32 30.50 7.28 -2.05
CA ARG A 32 30.34 6.74 -0.70
C ARG A 32 30.40 7.89 0.29
N LEU A 33 29.50 7.89 1.24
CA LEU A 33 29.52 8.86 2.34
C LEU A 33 30.85 8.73 3.10
N PRO A 34 31.75 9.73 3.08
CA PRO A 34 33.00 9.64 3.84
C PRO A 34 32.75 9.59 5.35
N VAL A 35 33.62 8.96 6.12
CA VAL A 35 33.55 8.95 7.60
C VAL A 35 33.44 10.38 8.13
N ALA A 36 34.22 11.32 7.61
CA ALA A 36 34.16 12.73 7.99
C ALA A 36 32.78 13.36 7.83
N ALA A 37 32.04 13.02 6.77
CA ALA A 37 30.66 13.50 6.58
C ALA A 37 29.67 12.86 7.54
N MET A 38 29.92 11.59 7.93
CA MET A 38 29.08 10.87 8.89
C MET A 38 29.31 11.30 10.34
N THR A 39 30.54 11.69 10.69
CA THR A 39 30.94 12.17 12.04
C THR A 39 30.75 13.67 12.22
N SER A 40 30.60 14.44 11.14
CA SER A 40 30.33 15.89 11.16
C SER A 40 29.07 16.21 11.96
N ALA A 41 29.04 17.32 12.67
CA ALA A 41 27.88 17.79 13.42
C ALA A 41 26.84 18.57 12.55
N GLY A 42 27.21 18.94 11.30
CA GLY A 42 26.36 19.75 10.42
C GLY A 42 25.19 18.95 9.82
N GLU A 43 24.08 19.66 9.57
CA GLU A 43 22.96 19.11 8.82
C GLU A 43 23.34 18.87 7.34
N PRO A 44 22.90 17.75 6.73
CA PRO A 44 23.14 17.51 5.32
C PRO A 44 22.37 18.52 4.46
N SER A 45 23.07 19.20 3.55
CA SER A 45 22.46 20.23 2.68
C SER A 45 21.52 19.65 1.62
N SER A 46 21.70 18.37 1.27
CA SER A 46 20.91 17.68 0.23
C SER A 46 20.89 16.16 0.47
N PRO A 47 19.95 15.45 -0.14
CA PRO A 47 20.05 14.01 -0.30
C PRO A 47 21.31 13.62 -1.09
N VAL A 48 21.73 12.38 -0.97
CA VAL A 48 22.84 11.79 -1.73
C VAL A 48 22.31 10.64 -2.60
N ASP A 49 23.13 10.13 -3.50
CA ASP A 49 22.79 8.93 -4.25
C ASP A 49 22.47 7.77 -3.31
N ASN A 50 21.38 7.06 -3.58
CA ASN A 50 20.91 5.94 -2.77
C ASN A 50 21.93 4.78 -2.70
N ALA A 51 22.86 4.67 -3.66
CA ALA A 51 23.96 3.70 -3.62
C ALA A 51 24.91 3.91 -2.43
N ALA A 52 24.91 5.11 -1.82
CA ALA A 52 25.70 5.39 -0.61
C ALA A 52 25.21 4.61 0.63
N PHE A 53 24.04 3.99 0.58
CA PHE A 53 23.43 3.26 1.71
C PHE A 53 23.51 1.73 1.57
N ILE A 54 24.29 1.22 0.63
CA ILE A 54 24.57 -0.20 0.45
C ILE A 54 26.09 -0.44 0.39
N PRO A 55 26.54 -1.68 0.67
CA PRO A 55 27.95 -2.04 0.55
C PRO A 55 28.48 -1.82 -0.88
N GLY A 56 29.69 -1.29 -0.98
CA GLY A 56 30.42 -1.29 -2.25
C GLY A 56 30.92 -2.69 -2.61
N THR A 57 31.46 -2.82 -3.83
CA THR A 57 31.98 -4.10 -4.37
C THR A 57 33.16 -4.64 -3.59
N ASP A 58 33.92 -3.77 -2.94
CA ASP A 58 35.11 -4.03 -2.14
C ASP A 58 34.86 -3.94 -0.62
N ALA A 59 33.58 -3.95 -0.22
CA ALA A 59 33.17 -3.87 1.17
C ALA A 59 33.70 -5.05 2.00
N LEU A 60 34.08 -4.74 3.22
CA LEU A 60 34.65 -5.66 4.20
C LEU A 60 33.59 -6.04 5.26
N SER A 61 33.83 -7.13 5.98
CA SER A 61 32.98 -7.54 7.10
C SER A 61 32.99 -6.48 8.22
N ALA A 62 31.81 -6.19 8.73
CA ALA A 62 31.61 -5.31 9.87
C ALA A 62 31.86 -6.04 11.20
N ALA A 63 32.12 -5.27 12.26
CA ALA A 63 31.99 -5.77 13.61
C ALA A 63 30.53 -6.11 13.93
N PRO A 64 30.25 -7.14 14.76
CA PRO A 64 28.87 -7.43 15.17
C PRO A 64 28.31 -6.29 16.04
N ILE A 65 27.00 -6.05 15.92
CA ILE A 65 26.27 -5.09 16.74
C ILE A 65 25.07 -5.77 17.40
N VAL A 66 24.89 -5.51 18.71
CA VAL A 66 23.69 -5.90 19.48
C VAL A 66 23.44 -4.83 20.53
N GLY A 67 22.22 -4.31 20.60
CA GLY A 67 21.84 -3.29 21.57
C GLY A 67 20.64 -2.46 21.14
N THR A 68 20.38 -1.41 21.91
CA THR A 68 19.27 -0.49 21.65
C THR A 68 19.78 0.85 21.14
N LEU A 69 19.38 1.20 19.92
CA LEU A 69 19.57 2.51 19.31
C LEU A 69 18.35 3.38 19.62
N ARG A 70 18.56 4.47 20.35
CA ARG A 70 17.55 5.52 20.55
C ARG A 70 17.79 6.64 19.55
N ILE A 71 16.74 7.05 18.86
CA ILE A 71 16.76 8.09 17.84
C ILE A 71 15.86 9.21 18.32
N ALA A 72 16.41 10.41 18.45
CA ALA A 72 15.65 11.58 18.90
C ALA A 72 14.73 12.09 17.79
N GLN A 73 13.60 12.69 18.17
CA GLN A 73 12.78 13.48 17.23
C GLN A 73 13.64 14.60 16.65
N SER A 74 13.57 14.80 15.33
CA SER A 74 14.38 15.81 14.64
C SER A 74 13.65 16.44 13.47
N ALA A 75 13.99 17.68 13.12
CA ALA A 75 13.50 18.31 11.93
C ALA A 75 14.08 17.65 10.67
N MET A 76 13.26 17.50 9.65
CA MET A 76 13.67 17.08 8.32
C MET A 76 13.63 18.27 7.36
N GLN A 77 14.60 18.29 6.45
CA GLN A 77 14.51 19.12 5.25
C GLN A 77 13.52 18.46 4.28
N ALA A 78 12.89 19.27 3.42
CA ALA A 78 11.90 18.81 2.45
C ALA A 78 12.07 19.48 1.09
N MET A 79 11.94 18.73 0.01
CA MET A 79 11.96 19.26 -1.35
C MET A 79 10.85 18.62 -2.21
N PRO A 80 9.91 19.41 -2.76
CA PRO A 80 9.73 20.85 -2.49
C PRO A 80 9.41 21.13 -1.01
N ALA A 81 9.55 22.38 -0.60
CA ALA A 81 9.20 22.79 0.76
C ALA A 81 7.74 22.44 1.07
N LEU A 82 7.48 22.02 2.30
CA LEU A 82 6.13 21.64 2.73
C LEU A 82 5.18 22.85 2.71
N LYS A 83 4.02 22.64 2.10
CA LYS A 83 2.91 23.60 2.12
C LYS A 83 1.95 23.17 3.22
N GLY A 84 2.02 23.82 4.38
CA GLY A 84 1.18 23.45 5.53
C GLY A 84 1.61 22.14 6.18
N PRO A 85 2.73 22.12 6.91
CA PRO A 85 3.25 20.88 7.51
C PRO A 85 2.38 20.33 8.64
N LEU A 86 1.47 21.14 9.20
CA LEU A 86 0.61 20.72 10.32
C LEU A 86 -0.65 20.03 9.79
N ILE A 87 -0.76 18.75 10.10
CA ILE A 87 -1.90 17.90 9.74
C ILE A 87 -2.51 17.36 11.05
N GLY A 88 -3.74 17.76 11.36
CA GLY A 88 -4.39 17.34 12.59
C GLY A 88 -3.60 17.70 13.87
N GLY A 89 -2.87 18.82 13.86
CA GLY A 89 -2.02 19.26 14.99
C GLY A 89 -0.67 18.55 15.10
N ARG A 90 -0.31 17.71 14.13
CA ARG A 90 0.97 17.00 14.04
C ARG A 90 1.81 17.59 12.90
N ASP A 91 3.13 17.57 13.05
CA ASP A 91 4.07 18.18 12.10
C ASP A 91 4.70 17.11 11.18
N ALA A 92 4.43 17.21 9.88
CA ALA A 92 4.99 16.34 8.85
C ALA A 92 6.48 16.61 8.53
N GLY A 93 7.02 17.75 8.97
CA GLY A 93 8.44 18.09 8.87
C GLY A 93 9.31 17.45 9.95
N LEU A 94 8.73 16.67 10.87
CA LEU A 94 9.46 16.04 11.96
C LEU A 94 9.60 14.53 11.78
N PHE A 95 10.83 14.02 11.84
CA PHE A 95 11.09 12.61 12.07
C PHE A 95 10.73 12.26 13.52
N PRO A 96 9.99 11.18 13.82
CA PRO A 96 9.56 10.86 15.18
C PRO A 96 10.72 10.32 16.04
N ALA A 97 10.63 10.46 17.36
CA ALA A 97 11.47 9.72 18.26
C ALA A 97 11.12 8.23 18.25
N VAL A 98 12.14 7.37 18.20
CA VAL A 98 11.96 5.91 18.25
C VAL A 98 13.13 5.22 18.93
N SER A 99 12.87 4.08 19.56
CA SER A 99 13.88 3.17 20.09
C SER A 99 13.85 1.85 19.31
N LEU A 100 14.99 1.45 18.76
CA LEU A 100 15.16 0.22 17.98
C LEU A 100 16.14 -0.70 18.69
N THR A 101 15.71 -1.91 19.02
CA THR A 101 16.63 -2.97 19.42
C THR A 101 17.19 -3.63 18.17
N LEU A 102 18.48 -3.57 17.97
CA LEU A 102 19.18 -4.03 16.77
C LEU A 102 20.10 -5.19 17.09
N PHE A 103 20.22 -6.13 16.17
CA PHE A 103 21.26 -7.13 16.17
C PHE A 103 21.74 -7.42 14.74
N SER A 104 23.00 -7.84 14.60
CA SER A 104 23.50 -8.35 13.33
C SER A 104 23.46 -9.88 13.27
N ASP A 105 23.15 -10.40 12.09
CA ASP A 105 23.30 -11.80 11.70
C ASP A 105 24.11 -11.86 10.40
N GLY A 106 25.40 -12.11 10.50
CA GLY A 106 26.33 -11.88 9.41
C GLY A 106 26.33 -10.42 8.95
N ALA A 107 26.12 -10.20 7.65
CA ALA A 107 26.02 -8.87 7.04
C ALA A 107 24.61 -8.24 7.16
N THR A 108 23.64 -8.94 7.72
CA THR A 108 22.29 -8.43 7.87
C THR A 108 22.13 -7.70 9.20
N LEU A 109 21.61 -6.48 9.17
CA LEU A 109 21.16 -5.73 10.33
C LEU A 109 19.66 -5.97 10.54
N VAL A 110 19.30 -6.45 11.73
CA VAL A 110 17.92 -6.83 12.02
C VAL A 110 17.36 -6.00 13.17
N PRO A 111 16.36 -5.13 12.92
CA PRO A 111 15.56 -4.54 13.98
C PRO A 111 14.65 -5.59 14.61
N LEU A 112 14.61 -5.68 15.94
CA LEU A 112 13.69 -6.60 16.63
C LEU A 112 12.23 -6.25 16.35
N GLN A 113 11.93 -4.95 16.25
CA GLN A 113 10.60 -4.40 16.01
C GLN A 113 10.26 -4.29 14.50
N ARG A 114 10.95 -5.01 13.61
CA ARG A 114 10.67 -4.99 12.17
C ARG A 114 9.21 -5.27 11.87
N GLY A 115 8.67 -4.54 10.91
CA GLY A 115 7.26 -4.64 10.56
C GLY A 115 6.27 -4.06 11.57
N SER A 116 6.73 -3.41 12.63
CA SER A 116 5.87 -2.71 13.59
C SER A 116 5.84 -1.21 13.33
N MET A 117 4.70 -0.56 13.55
CA MET A 117 4.56 0.90 13.50
C MET A 117 4.99 1.48 14.84
N LEU A 118 6.04 2.31 14.84
CA LEU A 118 6.70 2.82 16.04
C LEU A 118 6.74 4.35 16.05
N SER A 119 6.39 4.96 17.18
CA SER A 119 6.67 6.34 17.50
C SER A 119 6.62 6.51 19.01
N GLU A 120 7.51 7.35 19.55
CA GLU A 120 7.45 7.75 20.95
C GLU A 120 6.82 9.14 21.04
N LEU A 121 6.00 9.37 22.06
CA LEU A 121 5.43 10.68 22.28
C LEU A 121 6.53 11.63 22.76
N PRO A 122 6.66 12.84 22.17
CA PRO A 122 7.60 13.81 22.65
C PRO A 122 7.18 14.27 24.07
N GLY A 123 8.14 14.43 24.96
CA GLY A 123 7.85 14.97 26.30
C GLY A 123 7.38 16.42 26.27
N LYS A 124 7.83 17.21 25.28
CA LYS A 124 7.44 18.60 25.00
C LYS A 124 7.57 18.88 23.49
N GLY A 125 6.84 19.88 23.02
CA GLY A 125 6.90 20.34 21.63
C GLY A 125 5.86 19.70 20.71
N ALA A 126 5.99 19.96 19.40
CA ALA A 126 5.10 19.44 18.38
C ALA A 126 5.29 17.92 18.24
N ARG A 127 4.20 17.20 18.03
CA ARG A 127 4.22 15.77 17.74
C ARG A 127 4.47 15.57 16.24
N SER A 128 5.35 14.63 15.90
CA SER A 128 5.50 14.20 14.51
C SER A 128 4.18 13.65 13.94
N TYR A 129 3.93 13.93 12.68
CA TYR A 129 2.85 13.31 11.91
C TYR A 129 3.12 11.83 11.63
N TRP A 130 4.37 11.42 11.64
CA TRP A 130 4.81 10.11 11.23
C TRP A 130 4.98 9.11 12.38
N THR A 131 4.84 7.86 12.02
CA THR A 131 5.37 6.70 12.70
C THR A 131 6.38 6.01 11.78
N VAL A 132 7.26 5.16 12.32
CA VAL A 132 8.30 4.47 11.55
C VAL A 132 8.01 2.98 11.52
N ILE A 133 8.18 2.36 10.35
CA ILE A 133 8.28 0.90 10.23
C ILE A 133 9.73 0.58 9.86
N PRO A 134 10.54 0.03 10.78
CA PRO A 134 11.89 -0.42 10.47
C PRO A 134 11.86 -1.76 9.73
N GLN A 135 12.82 -1.95 8.82
CA GLN A 135 13.00 -3.19 8.08
C GLN A 135 14.47 -3.67 8.19
N PRO A 136 14.74 -4.94 7.91
CA PRO A 136 16.11 -5.45 7.87
C PRO A 136 16.97 -4.69 6.86
N GLY A 137 18.22 -4.44 7.26
CA GLY A 137 19.21 -3.73 6.46
C GLY A 137 20.54 -4.46 6.42
N ARG A 138 21.64 -3.71 6.37
CA ARG A 138 22.99 -4.27 6.26
C ARG A 138 23.98 -3.63 7.20
N VAL A 139 25.03 -4.40 7.52
CA VAL A 139 26.24 -3.93 8.19
C VAL A 139 27.47 -4.30 7.35
N TRP A 140 28.40 -3.37 7.22
CA TRP A 140 29.63 -3.56 6.46
C TRP A 140 30.72 -2.56 6.91
N ARG A 141 31.91 -2.66 6.35
CA ARG A 141 32.94 -1.62 6.35
C ARG A 141 33.35 -1.29 4.93
N GLU A 142 33.70 -0.06 4.68
CA GLU A 142 34.37 0.32 3.46
C GLU A 142 35.89 0.37 3.69
N PRO A 143 36.70 0.10 2.66
CA PRO A 143 38.12 0.41 2.72
C PRO A 143 38.32 1.88 3.10
N GLY A 144 39.11 2.15 4.14
CA GLY A 144 39.34 3.51 4.65
C GLY A 144 38.43 3.96 5.81
N ASP A 145 37.46 3.15 6.24
CA ASP A 145 36.63 3.45 7.42
C ASP A 145 37.40 3.32 8.76
N GLY A 146 38.61 2.78 8.74
CA GLY A 146 39.39 2.55 9.94
C GLY A 146 38.70 1.54 10.87
N GLU A 147 38.45 1.93 12.12
CA GLU A 147 37.75 1.08 13.10
C GLU A 147 36.24 1.15 13.03
N TRP A 148 35.69 2.05 12.20
CA TRP A 148 34.25 2.20 12.07
C TRP A 148 33.63 1.08 11.22
N SER A 149 32.47 0.60 11.65
CA SER A 149 31.57 -0.20 10.87
C SER A 149 30.37 0.65 10.47
N ARG A 150 29.79 0.38 9.31
CA ARG A 150 28.56 1.01 8.80
C ARG A 150 27.36 0.17 9.11
N ALA A 151 26.27 0.83 9.43
CA ALA A 151 24.94 0.22 9.51
C ALA A 151 23.98 1.03 8.65
N ALA A 152 23.21 0.38 7.79
CA ALA A 152 22.12 1.00 7.10
C ALA A 152 20.87 0.12 7.17
N LEU A 153 19.70 0.75 7.29
CA LEU A 153 18.42 0.07 7.35
C LEU A 153 17.35 0.86 6.64
N PRO A 154 16.43 0.18 5.92
CA PRO A 154 15.23 0.80 5.38
C PRO A 154 14.31 1.23 6.52
N LEU A 155 13.80 2.44 6.42
CA LEU A 155 12.77 3.00 7.31
C LEU A 155 11.62 3.51 6.45
N MET A 156 10.40 3.13 6.82
CA MET A 156 9.20 3.70 6.20
C MET A 156 8.61 4.73 7.15
N LEU A 157 8.44 5.98 6.70
CA LEU A 157 7.55 6.91 7.37
C LEU A 157 6.12 6.57 6.95
N VAL A 158 5.30 6.25 7.91
CA VAL A 158 3.87 5.99 7.75
C VAL A 158 3.11 6.77 8.82
N ASN A 159 1.80 6.73 8.82
CA ASN A 159 1.01 7.38 9.86
C ASN A 159 -0.22 6.56 10.22
N ASP A 160 -0.88 6.96 11.30
CA ASP A 160 -2.08 6.32 11.85
C ASP A 160 -3.40 7.03 11.44
N THR A 161 -3.33 7.97 10.49
CA THR A 161 -4.46 8.82 10.08
C THR A 161 -4.87 8.58 8.64
N GLU A 162 -3.91 8.25 7.78
CA GLU A 162 -4.11 7.89 6.39
C GLU A 162 -3.17 6.74 6.01
N ASN A 163 -3.34 6.15 4.86
CA ASN A 163 -2.46 5.06 4.40
C ASN A 163 -1.42 5.56 3.41
N HIS A 164 -0.61 6.54 3.83
CA HIS A 164 0.48 7.14 3.08
C HIS A 164 1.83 6.65 3.62
N ALA A 165 2.77 6.33 2.76
CA ALA A 165 4.11 5.88 3.14
C ALA A 165 5.18 6.62 2.34
N HIS A 166 6.27 7.01 3.02
CA HIS A 166 7.52 7.41 2.41
C HIS A 166 8.57 6.33 2.66
N GLN A 167 9.15 5.82 1.59
CA GLN A 167 10.22 4.84 1.66
C GLN A 167 11.56 5.56 1.75
N GLY A 168 12.28 5.28 2.80
CA GLY A 168 13.56 5.88 3.08
C GLY A 168 14.60 4.89 3.59
N VAL A 169 15.78 5.40 3.76
CA VAL A 169 16.91 4.67 4.28
C VAL A 169 17.67 5.54 5.29
N ALA A 170 18.14 4.90 6.34
CA ALA A 170 18.96 5.55 7.35
C ALA A 170 20.29 4.84 7.49
N THR A 171 21.35 5.59 7.82
CA THR A 171 22.69 5.04 8.05
C THR A 171 23.41 5.73 9.21
N PHE A 172 24.25 4.99 9.89
CA PHE A 172 25.14 5.47 10.95
C PHE A 172 26.44 4.66 10.98
N LEU A 173 27.46 5.22 11.59
CA LEU A 173 28.68 4.50 11.91
C LEU A 173 28.65 4.04 13.37
N TYR A 174 29.29 2.89 13.63
CA TYR A 174 29.45 2.37 14.99
C TYR A 174 30.81 1.72 15.21
N ARG A 175 31.31 1.81 16.45
CA ARG A 175 32.49 1.10 16.94
C ARG A 175 32.42 0.98 18.45
N GLY A 176 32.65 -0.18 19.03
CA GLY A 176 32.80 -0.39 20.48
C GLY A 176 31.67 0.18 21.35
N GLY A 177 30.45 0.34 20.86
CA GLY A 177 29.34 0.96 21.60
C GLY A 177 29.13 2.46 21.32
N GLU A 178 30.05 3.12 20.61
CA GLU A 178 29.89 4.47 20.09
C GLU A 178 29.10 4.43 18.79
N VAL A 179 28.22 5.41 18.57
CA VAL A 179 27.45 5.59 17.32
C VAL A 179 27.46 7.05 16.89
N THR A 180 27.47 7.29 15.58
CA THR A 180 27.26 8.65 15.04
C THR A 180 25.78 8.99 15.02
N ALA A 181 25.43 10.26 14.82
CA ALA A 181 24.08 10.64 14.49
C ALA A 181 23.57 9.87 13.24
N LEU A 182 22.28 9.57 13.23
CA LEU A 182 21.62 8.89 12.12
C LEU A 182 21.46 9.86 10.95
N ARG A 183 21.99 9.54 9.78
CA ARG A 183 21.65 10.21 8.53
C ARG A 183 20.50 9.48 7.89
N LEU A 184 19.46 10.21 7.47
CA LEU A 184 18.25 9.66 6.89
C LEU A 184 17.87 10.41 5.61
N GLN A 185 17.25 9.69 4.67
CA GLN A 185 16.57 10.28 3.50
C GLN A 185 15.42 9.37 3.05
N PHE A 186 14.34 10.02 2.58
CA PHE A 186 13.15 9.36 2.06
C PHE A 186 12.93 9.88 0.65
N THR A 187 13.24 9.04 -0.34
CA THR A 187 13.34 9.43 -1.75
C THR A 187 12.22 8.86 -2.62
N GLN A 188 11.39 7.98 -2.08
CA GLN A 188 10.21 7.44 -2.75
C GLN A 188 8.99 7.55 -1.81
N GLN A 189 7.79 7.50 -2.36
CA GLN A 189 6.55 7.57 -1.59
C GLN A 189 5.41 6.85 -2.31
N THR A 190 4.32 6.57 -1.59
CA THR A 190 3.02 6.21 -2.18
C THR A 190 2.18 7.47 -2.45
N ALA A 191 0.99 7.31 -3.01
CA ALA A 191 0.12 8.44 -3.35
C ALA A 191 -0.17 9.32 -2.13
N PRO A 192 0.07 10.63 -2.19
CA PRO A 192 -0.27 11.55 -1.12
C PRO A 192 -1.80 11.70 -1.01
N TYR A 193 -2.27 12.01 0.20
CA TYR A 193 -3.67 12.38 0.45
C TYR A 193 -3.72 13.67 1.29
N LEU A 194 -3.57 13.58 2.61
CA LEU A 194 -3.62 14.77 3.46
C LEU A 194 -2.42 15.71 3.28
N LEU A 195 -1.27 15.19 2.99
CA LEU A 195 -0.08 16.00 2.70
C LEU A 195 -0.12 16.67 1.31
N HIS A 196 -0.91 16.19 0.37
CA HIS A 196 -1.13 16.70 -0.98
C HIS A 196 0.14 17.03 -1.79
N GLN A 197 1.29 16.41 -1.47
CA GLN A 197 2.57 16.71 -2.12
C GLN A 197 3.40 15.46 -2.37
N HIS A 198 4.05 15.40 -3.52
CA HIS A 198 5.22 14.55 -3.70
C HIS A 198 6.43 15.28 -3.11
N VAL A 199 7.07 14.66 -2.13
CA VAL A 199 8.15 15.31 -1.37
C VAL A 199 9.27 14.33 -1.05
N VAL A 200 10.51 14.79 -1.16
CA VAL A 200 11.70 14.10 -0.66
C VAL A 200 12.06 14.70 0.69
N PHE A 201 12.27 13.85 1.69
CA PHE A 201 12.76 14.27 2.98
C PHE A 201 14.19 13.81 3.20
N TRP A 202 14.99 14.60 3.93
CA TRP A 202 16.29 14.20 4.41
C TRP A 202 16.64 14.95 5.69
N GLY A 203 17.64 14.45 6.41
CA GLY A 203 18.10 15.11 7.62
C GLY A 203 19.04 14.25 8.45
N ARG A 204 19.21 14.69 9.66
CA ARG A 204 20.01 14.03 10.68
C ARG A 204 19.23 13.95 11.97
N ALA A 205 19.36 12.83 12.68
CA ALA A 205 18.77 12.65 14.00
C ALA A 205 19.86 12.29 15.02
N ALA A 206 19.84 12.94 16.17
CA ALA A 206 20.71 12.57 17.27
C ALA A 206 20.37 11.16 17.76
N THR A 207 21.40 10.40 18.08
CA THR A 207 21.29 9.01 18.53
C THR A 207 22.05 8.78 19.81
N SER A 208 21.63 7.77 20.55
CA SER A 208 22.43 7.14 21.58
C SER A 208 22.28 5.62 21.46
N PHE A 209 23.32 4.90 21.79
CA PHE A 209 23.36 3.45 21.75
C PHE A 209 23.68 2.86 23.10
N THR A 210 22.89 1.90 23.53
CA THR A 210 23.13 1.11 24.70
C THR A 210 23.49 -0.31 24.26
N PRO A 211 24.76 -0.70 24.28
CA PRO A 211 25.15 -2.07 24.03
C PRO A 211 24.47 -3.01 25.03
N GLY A 212 24.04 -4.17 24.57
CA GLY A 212 23.43 -5.16 25.46
C GLY A 212 23.05 -6.42 24.74
N GLY A 213 23.12 -7.55 25.41
CA GLY A 213 22.67 -8.82 24.86
C GLY A 213 21.13 -8.92 24.87
N LEU A 214 20.58 -9.55 23.86
CA LEU A 214 19.21 -10.08 23.90
C LEU A 214 19.25 -11.46 24.55
N ALA A 215 18.35 -11.71 25.50
CA ALA A 215 18.31 -12.98 26.25
C ALA A 215 18.17 -14.20 25.32
N ASP A 216 17.48 -14.02 24.17
CA ASP A 216 17.13 -15.05 23.19
C ASP A 216 17.66 -14.70 21.78
N LEU A 217 18.85 -14.12 21.71
CA LEU A 217 19.46 -13.64 20.46
C LEU A 217 19.46 -14.71 19.35
N GLU A 218 19.82 -15.95 19.66
CA GLU A 218 19.85 -17.02 18.66
C GLU A 218 18.45 -17.38 18.17
N THR A 219 17.43 -17.34 19.02
CA THR A 219 16.03 -17.49 18.63
C THR A 219 15.61 -16.38 17.68
N GLN A 220 16.00 -15.13 17.97
CA GLN A 220 15.68 -13.98 17.09
C GLN A 220 16.43 -14.06 15.75
N ARG A 221 17.67 -14.52 15.73
CA ARG A 221 18.41 -14.80 14.49
C ARG A 221 17.72 -15.89 13.67
N ALA A 222 17.35 -16.98 14.31
CA ALA A 222 16.64 -18.09 13.64
C ALA A 222 15.30 -17.63 13.05
N ALA A 223 14.55 -16.78 13.78
CA ALA A 223 13.31 -16.19 13.28
C ALA A 223 13.55 -15.31 12.04
N ALA A 224 14.55 -14.43 12.09
CA ALA A 224 14.89 -13.57 10.96
C ALA A 224 15.32 -14.36 9.71
N ARG A 225 16.12 -15.44 9.91
CA ARG A 225 16.51 -16.34 8.81
C ARG A 225 15.30 -17.06 8.20
N ARG A 226 14.35 -17.50 9.03
CA ARG A 226 13.10 -18.13 8.56
C ARG A 226 12.26 -17.16 7.75
N GLU A 227 12.04 -15.94 8.23
CA GLU A 227 11.31 -14.90 7.50
C GLU A 227 11.92 -14.64 6.11
N LEU A 228 13.24 -14.65 6.02
CA LEU A 228 13.95 -14.48 4.76
C LEU A 228 13.80 -15.72 3.84
N ALA A 229 13.84 -16.92 4.41
CA ALA A 229 13.68 -18.19 3.68
C ALA A 229 12.24 -18.39 3.17
N ASP A 230 11.26 -17.85 3.88
CA ASP A 230 9.84 -17.93 3.51
C ASP A 230 9.45 -16.95 2.38
N ARG A 231 10.36 -16.06 1.96
CA ARG A 231 10.10 -15.16 0.80
C ARG A 231 10.00 -15.95 -0.50
N LEU A 232 9.20 -15.46 -1.42
CA LEU A 232 9.19 -16.00 -2.77
C LEU A 232 10.58 -15.88 -3.41
N PRO A 233 10.98 -16.85 -4.24
CA PRO A 233 12.14 -16.65 -5.10
C PRO A 233 11.99 -15.37 -5.90
N THR A 234 12.97 -14.48 -5.81
CA THR A 234 12.88 -13.14 -6.40
C THR A 234 14.04 -12.89 -7.36
N ARG A 235 13.75 -12.27 -8.50
CA ARG A 235 14.70 -11.97 -9.58
C ARG A 235 14.47 -10.55 -10.12
N PRO A 236 15.51 -9.90 -10.68
CA PRO A 236 15.34 -8.63 -11.37
C PRO A 236 14.52 -8.80 -12.66
N TRP A 237 13.85 -7.73 -13.06
CA TRP A 237 12.99 -7.68 -14.26
C TRP A 237 13.71 -8.11 -15.53
N SER A 238 14.98 -7.76 -15.67
CA SER A 238 15.81 -8.14 -16.82
C SER A 238 15.96 -9.66 -17.01
N GLU A 239 15.80 -10.46 -15.95
CA GLU A 239 15.78 -11.93 -16.08
C GLU A 239 14.43 -12.44 -16.60
N LEU A 240 13.34 -11.73 -16.34
CA LEU A 240 12.06 -12.03 -16.97
C LEU A 240 12.09 -11.69 -18.47
N GLU A 241 12.65 -10.53 -18.82
CA GLU A 241 12.77 -10.12 -20.24
C GLU A 241 13.51 -11.14 -21.10
N LYS A 242 14.52 -11.79 -20.54
CA LYS A 242 15.28 -12.84 -21.26
C LYS A 242 14.45 -14.10 -21.58
N GLN A 243 13.30 -14.30 -20.92
CA GLN A 243 12.44 -15.47 -21.13
C GLN A 243 11.44 -15.28 -22.26
N PHE A 244 11.34 -14.08 -22.83
CA PHE A 244 10.35 -13.72 -23.84
C PHE A 244 11.02 -13.02 -25.04
N PRO A 245 10.38 -13.03 -26.22
CA PRO A 245 10.83 -12.23 -27.34
C PRO A 245 10.97 -10.75 -26.98
N PRO A 246 11.94 -10.03 -27.56
CA PRO A 246 12.12 -8.60 -27.32
C PRO A 246 10.82 -7.81 -27.49
N GLY A 247 10.52 -6.89 -26.57
CA GLY A 247 9.35 -6.05 -26.62
C GLY A 247 8.07 -6.68 -26.04
N THR A 248 8.05 -7.99 -25.70
CA THR A 248 6.87 -8.62 -25.10
C THR A 248 6.39 -7.91 -23.84
N LEU A 249 7.32 -7.48 -22.97
CA LEU A 249 7.01 -6.83 -21.69
C LEU A 249 6.86 -5.30 -21.81
N ALA A 250 7.03 -4.74 -23.00
CA ALA A 250 6.89 -3.30 -23.21
C ALA A 250 5.47 -2.82 -22.86
N GLY A 251 5.39 -1.75 -22.09
CA GLY A 251 4.12 -1.17 -21.64
C GLY A 251 3.53 -1.81 -20.37
N PHE A 252 4.25 -2.73 -19.69
CA PHE A 252 3.84 -3.20 -18.37
C PHE A 252 3.88 -2.04 -17.36
N GLY A 253 2.85 -1.92 -16.54
CA GLY A 253 2.67 -0.78 -15.64
C GLY A 253 1.81 0.33 -16.24
N GLY A 254 1.41 0.17 -17.49
CA GLY A 254 0.46 1.04 -18.18
C GLY A 254 0.98 2.43 -18.51
N PRO A 255 0.10 3.33 -18.89
CA PRO A 255 0.43 4.69 -19.35
C PRO A 255 0.69 5.67 -18.20
N LEU A 256 0.99 5.19 -17.00
CA LEU A 256 1.37 6.07 -15.90
C LEU A 256 2.61 6.89 -16.27
N ARG A 257 2.61 8.16 -15.90
CA ARG A 257 3.84 8.97 -15.96
C ARG A 257 4.98 8.19 -15.28
N PRO A 258 6.16 8.08 -15.88
CA PRO A 258 7.27 7.32 -15.28
C PRO A 258 7.59 7.77 -13.84
N THR A 259 7.42 9.07 -13.55
CA THR A 259 7.62 9.64 -12.21
C THR A 259 6.58 9.19 -11.17
N TRP A 260 5.46 8.62 -11.61
CA TRP A 260 4.42 8.10 -10.72
C TRP A 260 4.53 6.60 -10.47
N GLN A 261 5.30 5.89 -11.27
CA GLN A 261 5.61 4.48 -11.01
C GLN A 261 6.53 4.39 -9.79
N VAL A 262 6.15 3.56 -8.83
CA VAL A 262 6.98 3.26 -7.65
C VAL A 262 7.68 1.94 -7.86
N MET A 263 6.93 0.88 -8.18
CA MET A 263 7.50 -0.43 -8.46
C MET A 263 6.46 -1.31 -9.16
N ASN A 264 6.88 -1.99 -10.22
CA ASN A 264 6.09 -3.02 -10.88
C ASN A 264 6.73 -4.39 -10.68
N ALA A 265 5.89 -5.42 -10.61
CA ALA A 265 6.35 -6.79 -10.49
C ALA A 265 5.39 -7.78 -11.16
N VAL A 266 5.90 -8.96 -11.44
CA VAL A 266 5.15 -10.10 -11.97
C VAL A 266 5.53 -11.35 -11.20
N VAL A 267 4.53 -12.14 -10.78
CA VAL A 267 4.79 -13.52 -10.40
C VAL A 267 4.58 -14.40 -11.62
N HIS A 268 5.65 -15.07 -12.03
CA HIS A 268 5.63 -16.02 -13.12
C HIS A 268 6.30 -17.32 -12.71
N ARG A 269 5.60 -18.44 -12.82
CA ARG A 269 6.09 -19.77 -12.42
C ARG A 269 6.67 -19.82 -10.99
N GLY A 270 5.98 -19.19 -10.04
CA GLY A 270 6.37 -19.15 -8.62
C GLY A 270 7.53 -18.21 -8.28
N THR A 271 8.05 -17.44 -9.23
CA THR A 271 9.13 -16.46 -9.03
C THR A 271 8.58 -15.05 -9.18
N LEU A 272 8.92 -14.18 -8.24
CA LEU A 272 8.61 -12.75 -8.25
C LEU A 272 9.71 -11.99 -9.02
N TYR A 273 9.34 -11.39 -10.14
CA TYR A 273 10.22 -10.52 -10.93
C TYR A 273 9.81 -9.08 -10.72
N HIS A 274 10.74 -8.21 -10.36
CA HIS A 274 10.43 -6.80 -10.10
C HIS A 274 11.31 -5.85 -10.90
N GLN A 275 10.74 -4.70 -11.27
CA GLN A 275 11.48 -3.57 -11.81
C GLN A 275 12.23 -2.86 -10.68
N GLU A 276 13.19 -2.03 -11.03
CA GLU A 276 13.84 -1.13 -10.09
C GLU A 276 12.86 -0.01 -9.67
N SER A 277 12.94 0.40 -8.42
CA SER A 277 12.22 1.57 -7.94
C SER A 277 13.08 2.81 -8.16
N ALA A 278 12.88 3.47 -9.30
CA ALA A 278 13.63 4.68 -9.65
C ALA A 278 13.23 5.86 -8.76
N THR A 279 14.23 6.62 -8.33
CA THR A 279 14.06 7.86 -7.57
C THR A 279 14.93 8.97 -8.18
N PRO A 280 14.73 10.25 -7.83
CA PRO A 280 15.63 11.32 -8.26
C PRO A 280 17.08 11.16 -7.81
N TYR A 281 17.34 10.24 -6.87
CA TYR A 281 18.65 9.98 -6.26
C TYR A 281 19.12 8.54 -6.49
N GLY A 282 18.93 8.04 -7.70
CA GLY A 282 19.24 6.65 -8.07
C GLY A 282 18.15 5.66 -7.65
N SER A 283 18.36 4.38 -7.93
CA SER A 283 17.43 3.31 -7.58
C SER A 283 17.33 3.15 -6.05
N TYR A 284 16.12 2.90 -5.55
CA TYR A 284 15.93 2.64 -4.12
C TYR A 284 16.72 1.39 -3.69
N PRO A 285 17.55 1.45 -2.63
CA PRO A 285 18.58 0.44 -2.38
C PRO A 285 18.07 -0.85 -1.75
N TYR A 286 16.84 -0.86 -1.20
CA TYR A 286 16.23 -2.01 -0.52
C TYR A 286 14.82 -2.30 -1.07
N PRO A 287 14.67 -2.61 -2.38
CA PRO A 287 13.36 -2.70 -3.02
C PRO A 287 12.45 -3.78 -2.41
N LEU A 288 13.00 -4.88 -1.92
CA LEU A 288 12.23 -5.96 -1.32
C LEU A 288 11.76 -5.68 0.11
N GLU A 289 12.32 -4.65 0.73
CA GLU A 289 11.95 -4.20 2.07
C GLU A 289 10.93 -3.03 2.03
N MET A 290 10.58 -2.54 0.84
CA MET A 290 9.58 -1.48 0.70
C MET A 290 8.22 -1.94 1.19
N ARG A 291 7.56 -1.07 1.98
CA ARG A 291 6.16 -1.23 2.37
C ARG A 291 5.34 -0.11 1.79
N PHE A 292 4.21 -0.46 1.21
CA PHE A 292 3.39 0.44 0.41
C PHE A 292 2.11 0.80 1.15
N GLY A 293 1.73 2.08 1.12
CA GLY A 293 0.38 2.50 1.49
C GLY A 293 -0.58 2.15 0.36
N VAL A 294 -1.17 0.97 0.40
CA VAL A 294 -1.95 0.41 -0.71
C VAL A 294 -3.41 0.83 -0.75
N ARG A 295 -3.84 1.68 0.20
CA ARG A 295 -5.19 2.24 0.23
C ARG A 295 -6.27 1.14 0.17
N SER A 296 -7.20 1.26 -0.76
CA SER A 296 -8.36 0.38 -0.90
C SER A 296 -8.05 -1.06 -1.33
N VAL A 297 -6.79 -1.42 -1.63
CA VAL A 297 -6.39 -2.83 -1.71
C VAL A 297 -6.74 -3.57 -0.41
N MET A 298 -6.72 -2.86 0.73
CA MET A 298 -7.15 -3.40 2.03
C MET A 298 -8.57 -3.99 1.98
N LYS A 299 -9.47 -3.44 1.17
CA LYS A 299 -10.84 -3.95 1.02
C LYS A 299 -10.88 -5.37 0.45
N SER A 300 -9.95 -5.71 -0.43
CA SER A 300 -9.82 -7.09 -0.94
C SER A 300 -9.20 -8.05 0.08
N ILE A 301 -8.54 -7.51 1.12
CA ILE A 301 -7.73 -8.30 2.07
C ILE A 301 -8.46 -8.52 3.39
N ALA A 302 -8.83 -7.46 4.12
CA ALA A 302 -9.29 -7.59 5.49
C ALA A 302 -10.61 -8.38 5.59
N ALA A 303 -11.69 -7.81 5.10
CA ALA A 303 -13.00 -8.42 5.24
C ALA A 303 -13.19 -9.66 4.33
N PRO A 304 -12.82 -9.65 3.04
CA PRO A 304 -13.00 -10.82 2.19
C PRO A 304 -12.22 -12.05 2.66
N LEU A 305 -10.92 -11.91 2.97
CA LEU A 305 -10.16 -13.06 3.47
C LEU A 305 -10.69 -13.54 4.83
N ALA A 306 -11.15 -12.62 5.70
CA ALA A 306 -11.78 -13.01 6.95
C ALA A 306 -13.08 -13.78 6.72
N LEU A 307 -13.95 -13.33 5.83
CA LEU A 307 -15.20 -14.03 5.47
C LEU A 307 -14.92 -15.41 4.88
N LEU A 308 -13.95 -15.51 3.95
CA LEU A 308 -13.55 -16.79 3.37
C LEU A 308 -12.92 -17.73 4.40
N ARG A 309 -12.15 -17.23 5.36
CA ARG A 309 -11.59 -18.00 6.47
C ARG A 309 -12.67 -18.46 7.44
N LEU A 310 -13.57 -17.56 7.81
CA LEU A 310 -14.70 -17.88 8.70
C LEU A 310 -15.67 -18.86 8.04
N ALA A 311 -15.90 -18.74 6.73
CA ALA A 311 -16.71 -19.70 5.99
C ALA A 311 -16.07 -21.09 5.95
N GLU A 312 -14.74 -21.19 5.88
CA GLU A 312 -14.02 -22.47 6.00
C GLU A 312 -14.20 -23.08 7.41
N THR A 313 -14.23 -22.24 8.44
CA THR A 313 -14.29 -22.70 9.84
C THR A 313 -15.72 -22.99 10.31
N TYR A 314 -16.68 -22.14 9.95
CA TYR A 314 -18.05 -22.16 10.50
C TYR A 314 -19.11 -22.47 9.44
N GLY A 315 -18.77 -22.40 8.16
CA GLY A 315 -19.68 -22.59 7.04
C GLY A 315 -20.07 -21.27 6.36
N PRO A 316 -20.60 -21.36 5.10
CA PRO A 316 -20.92 -20.21 4.27
C PRO A 316 -21.97 -19.24 4.85
N TYR A 317 -22.78 -19.67 5.82
CA TYR A 317 -23.81 -18.83 6.45
C TYR A 317 -23.24 -17.55 7.08
N VAL A 318 -21.93 -17.49 7.36
CA VAL A 318 -21.28 -16.29 7.89
C VAL A 318 -21.44 -15.07 6.97
N LEU A 319 -21.67 -15.28 5.67
CA LEU A 319 -21.95 -14.21 4.72
C LEU A 319 -23.34 -13.57 4.95
N ASP A 320 -24.28 -14.32 5.52
CA ASP A 320 -25.65 -13.89 5.79
C ASP A 320 -25.83 -13.31 7.20
N LEU A 321 -24.80 -13.30 8.05
CA LEU A 321 -24.80 -12.60 9.33
C LEU A 321 -25.08 -11.11 9.11
N ARG A 322 -25.74 -10.46 10.09
CA ARG A 322 -26.17 -9.07 9.96
C ARG A 322 -25.24 -8.12 10.71
N ILE A 323 -24.96 -6.97 10.12
CA ILE A 323 -24.09 -5.94 10.70
C ILE A 323 -24.63 -5.48 12.07
N GLY A 324 -25.95 -5.20 12.15
CA GLY A 324 -26.58 -4.70 13.38
C GLY A 324 -26.48 -5.65 14.58
N ASP A 325 -26.45 -6.96 14.35
CA ASP A 325 -26.33 -7.97 15.42
C ASP A 325 -24.95 -7.96 16.10
N HIS A 326 -23.91 -7.38 15.44
CA HIS A 326 -22.53 -7.46 15.88
C HIS A 326 -21.87 -6.10 16.16
N VAL A 327 -22.53 -4.98 15.83
CA VAL A 327 -22.03 -3.62 16.08
C VAL A 327 -23.03 -2.85 16.94
N PRO A 328 -22.85 -2.83 18.27
CA PRO A 328 -23.74 -2.10 19.16
C PRO A 328 -23.77 -0.60 18.86
N GLY A 329 -24.93 0.02 19.01
CA GLY A 329 -25.11 1.46 18.87
C GLY A 329 -25.24 1.97 17.43
N LEU A 330 -25.37 1.08 16.45
CA LEU A 330 -25.75 1.46 15.09
C LEU A 330 -27.24 1.83 15.00
N HIS A 331 -27.57 2.68 14.02
CA HIS A 331 -28.94 2.99 13.67
C HIS A 331 -29.68 1.72 13.22
N PRO A 332 -30.95 1.46 13.64
CA PRO A 332 -31.68 0.21 13.34
C PRO A 332 -31.82 -0.16 11.86
N LYS A 333 -31.62 0.79 10.94
CA LYS A 333 -31.58 0.48 9.50
C LYS A 333 -30.47 -0.49 9.10
N TRP A 334 -29.42 -0.62 9.93
CA TRP A 334 -28.34 -1.57 9.72
C TRP A 334 -28.70 -3.01 10.10
N ASP A 335 -29.80 -3.23 10.84
CA ASP A 335 -30.20 -4.57 11.33
C ASP A 335 -30.52 -5.56 10.22
N ARG A 336 -30.82 -5.09 9.01
CA ARG A 336 -31.12 -5.94 7.87
C ARG A 336 -29.97 -6.09 6.88
N ILE A 337 -28.84 -5.40 7.08
CA ILE A 337 -27.69 -5.43 6.19
C ILE A 337 -26.82 -6.64 6.51
N ARG A 338 -26.66 -7.53 5.53
CA ARG A 338 -25.81 -8.72 5.70
C ARG A 338 -24.33 -8.38 5.49
N PHE A 339 -23.46 -9.23 6.00
CA PHE A 339 -22.01 -9.10 5.79
C PHE A 339 -21.67 -9.07 4.28
N ILE A 340 -22.33 -9.90 3.49
CA ILE A 340 -22.12 -9.91 2.05
C ILE A 340 -22.58 -8.61 1.37
N ASP A 341 -23.67 -8.00 1.82
CA ASP A 341 -24.18 -6.74 1.28
C ASP A 341 -23.17 -5.60 1.52
N ALA A 342 -22.53 -5.58 2.70
CA ALA A 342 -21.47 -4.63 3.02
C ALA A 342 -20.17 -4.94 2.27
N ALA A 343 -19.79 -6.22 2.11
CA ALA A 343 -18.62 -6.63 1.34
C ALA A 343 -18.74 -6.25 -0.15
N ASP A 344 -19.95 -6.25 -0.67
CA ASP A 344 -20.27 -5.83 -2.04
C ASP A 344 -20.53 -4.32 -2.17
N MET A 345 -20.48 -3.56 -1.06
CA MET A 345 -20.90 -2.16 -0.98
C MET A 345 -22.30 -1.92 -1.58
N ALA A 346 -23.18 -2.87 -1.35
CA ALA A 346 -24.58 -2.86 -1.79
C ALA A 346 -25.54 -2.72 -0.60
N THR A 347 -25.20 -1.87 0.36
CA THR A 347 -25.98 -1.68 1.59
C THR A 347 -27.26 -0.88 1.40
N GLY A 348 -27.42 -0.19 0.27
CA GLY A 348 -28.53 0.72 0.03
C GLY A 348 -28.41 2.06 0.76
N PHE A 349 -27.21 2.42 1.22
CA PHE A 349 -26.94 3.70 1.88
C PHE A 349 -26.06 4.63 1.04
N GLY A 350 -26.26 5.93 1.21
CA GLY A 350 -25.45 7.01 0.63
C GLY A 350 -24.21 7.36 1.44
N GLY A 351 -23.38 8.27 0.89
CA GLY A 351 -22.26 8.89 1.56
C GLY A 351 -22.66 9.97 2.57
N PHE A 352 -21.68 10.76 3.04
CA PHE A 352 -21.89 11.83 4.02
C PHE A 352 -22.42 13.14 3.41
N GLY A 353 -22.28 13.31 2.09
CA GLY A 353 -22.68 14.52 1.39
C GLY A 353 -24.20 14.75 1.29
N SER A 354 -24.60 15.66 0.46
CA SER A 354 -25.97 15.85 0.02
C SER A 354 -26.51 14.59 -0.67
N LEU A 355 -27.73 14.60 -1.14
CA LEU A 355 -28.27 13.50 -1.96
C LEU A 355 -27.32 13.19 -3.12
N GLU A 356 -27.33 11.93 -3.53
CA GLU A 356 -26.62 11.47 -4.71
C GLU A 356 -26.84 12.42 -5.89
N THR A 357 -25.76 12.95 -6.44
CA THR A 357 -25.84 13.92 -7.53
C THR A 357 -25.97 13.26 -8.89
N ASP A 358 -25.47 12.02 -9.01
CA ASP A 358 -25.60 11.18 -10.20
C ASP A 358 -25.93 9.74 -9.81
N PRO A 359 -27.17 9.28 -10.00
CA PRO A 359 -27.57 7.91 -9.68
C PRO A 359 -26.89 6.86 -10.56
N ASN A 360 -26.23 7.26 -11.64
CA ASN A 360 -25.53 6.40 -12.57
C ASN A 360 -24.06 6.22 -12.23
N ASP A 361 -23.50 7.04 -11.32
CA ASP A 361 -22.11 6.95 -10.88
C ASP A 361 -21.99 6.19 -9.56
N ALA A 362 -21.28 5.06 -9.59
CA ALA A 362 -21.01 4.26 -8.38
C ALA A 362 -20.21 5.00 -7.30
N PHE A 363 -19.52 6.08 -7.65
CA PHE A 363 -18.75 6.94 -6.74
C PHE A 363 -19.48 8.22 -6.35
N SER A 364 -20.70 8.46 -6.85
CA SER A 364 -21.44 9.67 -6.52
C SER A 364 -21.58 9.86 -5.01
N GLY A 365 -21.21 11.04 -4.52
CA GLY A 365 -21.21 11.39 -3.09
C GLY A 365 -20.18 10.65 -2.23
N TYR A 366 -19.22 9.94 -2.81
CA TYR A 366 -18.24 9.13 -2.07
C TYR A 366 -17.38 9.94 -1.11
N LEU A 367 -16.77 11.03 -1.58
CA LEU A 367 -15.91 11.90 -0.78
C LEU A 367 -16.59 13.19 -0.29
N ASP A 368 -17.90 13.30 -0.46
CA ASP A 368 -18.63 14.52 -0.15
C ASP A 368 -18.92 14.69 1.35
N GLY A 369 -19.22 15.93 1.73
CA GLY A 369 -19.69 16.28 3.06
C GLY A 369 -18.64 16.08 4.14
N GLU A 370 -19.00 15.37 5.23
CA GLU A 370 -18.10 15.12 6.37
C GLU A 370 -17.20 13.88 6.18
N TYR A 371 -16.91 13.44 4.96
CA TYR A 371 -16.07 12.29 4.71
C TYR A 371 -14.68 12.42 5.37
N ASP A 372 -14.01 13.55 5.18
CA ASP A 372 -12.68 13.78 5.75
C ASP A 372 -12.71 13.80 7.28
N ALA A 373 -13.75 14.39 7.88
CA ALA A 373 -13.94 14.37 9.33
C ALA A 373 -14.13 12.94 9.86
N TRP A 374 -14.88 12.10 9.14
CA TRP A 374 -15.02 10.69 9.46
C TRP A 374 -13.74 9.92 9.25
N TYR A 375 -13.07 10.13 8.09
CA TYR A 375 -11.87 9.40 7.73
C TYR A 375 -10.74 9.66 8.73
N THR A 376 -10.54 10.89 9.14
CA THR A 376 -9.51 11.31 10.09
C THR A 376 -9.88 11.14 11.57
N ALA A 377 -11.14 10.82 11.88
CA ALA A 377 -11.57 10.56 13.25
C ALA A 377 -10.77 9.41 13.88
N GLY A 378 -10.15 9.64 15.04
CA GLY A 378 -9.35 8.64 15.73
C GLY A 378 -10.19 7.51 16.34
N PRO A 379 -11.10 7.80 17.30
CA PRO A 379 -11.85 6.78 18.03
C PRO A 379 -12.97 6.12 17.22
N THR A 380 -13.16 4.83 17.42
CA THR A 380 -14.28 4.06 16.85
C THR A 380 -15.64 4.70 17.16
N ALA A 381 -15.85 5.14 18.40
CA ALA A 381 -17.12 5.75 18.82
C ALA A 381 -17.44 7.03 18.01
N LEU A 382 -16.44 7.85 17.69
CA LEU A 382 -16.65 9.05 16.88
C LEU A 382 -16.98 8.69 15.42
N LYS A 383 -16.29 7.70 14.85
CA LYS A 383 -16.61 7.19 13.49
C LYS A 383 -18.04 6.67 13.41
N LEU A 384 -18.49 5.89 14.40
CA LEU A 384 -19.88 5.40 14.48
C LEU A 384 -20.89 6.54 14.62
N ALA A 385 -20.60 7.53 15.47
CA ALA A 385 -21.48 8.69 15.66
C ALA A 385 -21.66 9.47 14.33
N LEU A 386 -20.59 9.66 13.56
CA LEU A 386 -20.66 10.31 12.25
C LEU A 386 -21.46 9.47 11.24
N ILE A 387 -21.24 8.15 11.18
CA ILE A 387 -22.03 7.26 10.31
C ILE A 387 -23.52 7.33 10.66
N ASN A 388 -23.89 7.25 11.94
CA ASN A 388 -25.28 7.33 12.38
C ASN A 388 -25.93 8.69 12.07
N ARG A 389 -25.18 9.79 12.24
CA ARG A 389 -25.65 11.15 11.95
C ARG A 389 -25.98 11.37 10.49
N HIS A 390 -25.16 10.81 9.60
CA HIS A 390 -25.23 11.06 8.17
C HIS A 390 -25.85 9.91 7.37
N LEU A 391 -26.55 8.99 8.05
CA LEU A 391 -27.19 7.86 7.39
C LEU A 391 -28.27 8.33 6.40
N LYS A 392 -28.02 8.13 5.12
CA LYS A 392 -28.94 8.46 4.02
C LYS A 392 -29.34 7.18 3.29
N PRO A 393 -30.54 6.65 3.52
CA PRO A 393 -31.01 5.49 2.76
C PRO A 393 -31.36 5.90 1.34
N TYR A 394 -30.93 5.08 0.39
CA TYR A 394 -31.42 5.13 -0.98
C TYR A 394 -32.70 4.27 -1.13
N PRO A 395 -33.44 4.42 -2.25
CA PRO A 395 -34.63 3.64 -2.51
C PRO A 395 -34.36 2.18 -2.88
N TRP A 396 -33.11 1.75 -2.82
CA TRP A 396 -32.72 0.38 -3.20
C TRP A 396 -32.68 -0.54 -1.99
N GLU A 397 -33.11 -1.77 -2.21
CA GLU A 397 -32.95 -2.82 -1.21
C GLU A 397 -31.46 -3.23 -1.09
N PRO A 398 -31.01 -3.63 0.12
CA PRO A 398 -29.69 -4.20 0.31
C PRO A 398 -29.40 -5.36 -0.66
N GLY A 399 -28.19 -5.45 -1.16
CA GLY A 399 -27.78 -6.48 -2.10
C GLY A 399 -28.22 -6.22 -3.56
N THR A 400 -28.70 -5.02 -3.92
CA THR A 400 -29.22 -4.75 -5.27
C THR A 400 -28.37 -3.79 -6.09
N VAL A 401 -27.83 -2.73 -5.49
CA VAL A 401 -27.05 -1.70 -6.19
C VAL A 401 -25.75 -1.41 -5.44
N MET A 402 -24.64 -1.55 -6.13
CA MET A 402 -23.33 -1.23 -5.60
C MET A 402 -23.09 0.29 -5.61
N ARG A 403 -22.61 0.82 -4.48
CA ARG A 403 -22.13 2.20 -4.32
C ARG A 403 -20.85 2.18 -3.51
N TYR A 404 -19.79 2.75 -4.06
CA TYR A 404 -18.47 2.71 -3.42
C TYR A 404 -18.47 3.52 -2.11
N ARG A 405 -18.20 2.84 -0.97
CA ARG A 405 -18.26 3.41 0.38
C ARG A 405 -17.23 2.80 1.31
N ASP A 406 -16.40 3.63 1.89
CA ASP A 406 -15.44 3.20 2.91
C ASP A 406 -16.12 2.81 4.21
N GLN A 407 -17.24 3.46 4.54
CA GLN A 407 -18.01 3.21 5.75
C GLN A 407 -18.55 1.79 5.83
N ASP A 408 -18.96 1.23 4.68
CA ASP A 408 -19.48 -0.14 4.61
C ASP A 408 -18.41 -1.15 5.01
N TYR A 409 -17.16 -0.95 4.55
CA TYR A 409 -16.03 -1.81 4.93
C TYR A 409 -15.56 -1.59 6.35
N PHE A 410 -15.59 -0.36 6.85
CA PHE A 410 -15.28 -0.09 8.25
C PHE A 410 -16.27 -0.81 9.16
N LEU A 411 -17.57 -0.71 8.90
CA LEU A 411 -18.63 -1.39 9.67
C LEU A 411 -18.56 -2.90 9.51
N LEU A 412 -18.28 -3.42 8.33
CA LEU A 412 -18.08 -4.85 8.12
C LEU A 412 -16.91 -5.38 8.95
N GLY A 413 -15.78 -4.64 8.99
CA GLY A 413 -14.65 -4.98 9.86
C GLY A 413 -15.03 -5.04 11.33
N LEU A 414 -15.79 -4.07 11.81
CA LEU A 414 -16.32 -4.06 13.18
C LEU A 414 -17.27 -5.23 13.45
N ALA A 415 -18.15 -5.54 12.50
CA ALA A 415 -19.13 -6.63 12.65
C ALA A 415 -18.44 -8.00 12.67
N ILE A 416 -17.43 -8.22 11.82
CA ILE A 416 -16.62 -9.44 11.86
C ILE A 416 -15.87 -9.54 13.21
N ASP A 417 -15.33 -8.44 13.71
CA ASP A 417 -14.71 -8.39 15.05
C ASP A 417 -15.71 -8.74 16.17
N GLY A 418 -16.93 -8.19 16.09
CA GLY A 418 -18.03 -8.49 16.99
C GLY A 418 -18.44 -9.96 16.95
N PHE A 419 -18.58 -10.54 15.76
CA PHE A 419 -18.84 -11.97 15.58
C PHE A 419 -17.72 -12.82 16.19
N LEU A 420 -16.46 -12.51 15.89
CA LEU A 420 -15.31 -13.24 16.44
C LEU A 420 -15.30 -13.19 17.96
N LYS A 421 -15.58 -12.04 18.57
CA LYS A 421 -15.68 -11.90 20.04
C LYS A 421 -16.79 -12.75 20.63
N SER A 422 -17.92 -12.91 19.94
CA SER A 422 -19.02 -13.74 20.40
C SER A 422 -18.71 -15.25 20.38
N VAL A 423 -17.88 -15.72 19.44
CA VAL A 423 -17.60 -17.16 19.26
C VAL A 423 -16.23 -17.58 19.80
N ARG A 424 -15.27 -16.66 19.98
CA ARG A 424 -13.88 -16.94 20.42
C ARG A 424 -13.47 -16.20 21.69
N GLY A 425 -14.35 -15.36 22.24
CA GLY A 425 -14.10 -14.59 23.46
C GLY A 425 -13.66 -13.15 23.20
N PRO A 426 -13.68 -12.29 24.24
CA PRO A 426 -13.60 -10.82 24.14
C PRO A 426 -12.28 -10.29 23.60
N GLN A 427 -11.22 -11.09 23.61
CA GLN A 427 -9.90 -10.70 23.08
C GLN A 427 -9.73 -11.03 21.59
N ALA A 428 -10.70 -11.67 20.96
CA ALA A 428 -10.63 -11.98 19.53
C ALA A 428 -10.60 -10.71 18.68
N ASP A 429 -9.83 -10.74 17.62
CA ASP A 429 -9.55 -9.61 16.74
C ASP A 429 -9.42 -10.13 15.32
N LEU A 430 -10.09 -9.49 14.37
CA LEU A 430 -10.08 -9.86 12.95
C LEU A 430 -8.66 -9.95 12.38
N TRP A 431 -7.85 -8.93 12.61
CA TRP A 431 -6.51 -8.87 12.02
C TRP A 431 -5.56 -9.88 12.65
N GLN A 432 -5.73 -10.15 13.95
CA GLN A 432 -4.97 -11.19 14.62
C GLN A 432 -5.35 -12.57 14.09
N MET A 433 -6.64 -12.83 13.89
CA MET A 433 -7.11 -14.08 13.26
C MET A 433 -6.50 -14.26 11.87
N LEU A 434 -6.56 -13.23 11.01
CA LEU A 434 -5.93 -13.30 9.69
C LEU A 434 -4.42 -13.51 9.78
N THR A 435 -3.75 -12.83 10.71
CA THR A 435 -2.32 -12.97 10.91
C THR A 435 -1.94 -14.40 11.28
N ASP A 436 -2.66 -15.01 12.21
CA ASP A 436 -2.30 -16.34 12.73
C ASP A 436 -2.77 -17.48 11.82
N GLU A 437 -3.96 -17.34 11.20
CA GLU A 437 -4.62 -18.44 10.49
C GLU A 437 -4.48 -18.36 8.95
N VAL A 438 -4.05 -17.21 8.42
CA VAL A 438 -3.90 -17.03 6.96
C VAL A 438 -2.49 -16.53 6.63
N PHE A 439 -2.03 -15.43 7.23
CA PHE A 439 -0.79 -14.77 6.83
C PHE A 439 0.46 -15.57 7.21
N LYS A 440 0.61 -15.95 8.50
CA LYS A 440 1.75 -16.76 8.94
C LYS A 440 1.86 -18.09 8.21
N PRO A 441 0.77 -18.87 8.00
CA PRO A 441 0.82 -20.09 7.21
C PRO A 441 1.40 -19.93 5.81
N ILE A 442 1.18 -18.77 5.15
CA ILE A 442 1.73 -18.49 3.82
C ILE A 442 3.05 -17.70 3.87
N GLY A 443 3.68 -17.58 5.05
CA GLY A 443 4.97 -16.92 5.24
C GLY A 443 4.92 -15.40 5.24
N ILE A 444 3.79 -14.78 5.59
CA ILE A 444 3.69 -13.34 5.89
C ILE A 444 3.81 -13.17 7.40
N HIS A 445 4.99 -12.79 7.86
CA HIS A 445 5.31 -12.70 9.30
C HIS A 445 4.89 -11.37 9.93
N HIS A 446 4.82 -10.30 9.16
CA HIS A 446 4.53 -8.95 9.62
C HIS A 446 3.49 -8.29 8.73
N ALA A 447 2.38 -7.87 9.33
CA ALA A 447 1.26 -7.24 8.63
C ALA A 447 0.86 -5.91 9.29
N PRO A 448 1.74 -4.87 9.25
CA PRO A 448 1.43 -3.58 9.85
C PRO A 448 0.24 -2.92 9.15
N ALA A 449 -0.70 -2.45 9.96
CA ALA A 449 -1.90 -1.80 9.44
C ALA A 449 -2.47 -0.79 10.45
N VAL A 450 -3.15 0.22 9.93
CA VAL A 450 -3.78 1.28 10.70
C VAL A 450 -4.95 0.73 11.53
N ARG A 451 -5.04 1.19 12.76
CA ARG A 451 -6.15 0.92 13.70
C ARG A 451 -6.74 2.23 14.18
N THR A 452 -7.98 2.19 14.67
CA THR A 452 -8.56 3.33 15.38
C THR A 452 -7.73 3.67 16.62
N LEU A 453 -7.74 4.95 16.98
CA LEU A 453 -6.99 5.48 18.12
C LEU A 453 -7.93 5.60 19.33
N GLU A 454 -7.99 4.57 20.14
CA GLU A 454 -8.91 4.54 21.28
C GLU A 454 -8.37 5.33 22.48
N PRO A 455 -9.25 5.94 23.28
CA PRO A 455 -8.85 6.62 24.51
C PRO A 455 -8.10 5.70 25.48
N GLY A 456 -7.13 6.27 26.19
CA GLY A 456 -6.33 5.52 27.17
C GLY A 456 -5.37 4.49 26.58
N GLY A 457 -5.14 4.51 25.25
CA GLY A 457 -4.24 3.56 24.58
C GLY A 457 -4.80 2.15 24.46
N ALA A 458 -6.13 1.98 24.59
CA ALA A 458 -6.77 0.71 24.33
C ALA A 458 -6.56 0.25 22.88
N ARG A 459 -6.56 -1.05 22.63
CA ARG A 459 -6.37 -1.62 21.30
C ARG A 459 -7.54 -1.22 20.40
N GLY A 460 -7.23 -0.48 19.35
CA GLY A 460 -8.19 -0.08 18.32
C GLY A 460 -8.55 -1.20 17.36
N VAL A 461 -9.62 -1.00 16.60
CA VAL A 461 -10.05 -1.91 15.54
C VAL A 461 -9.33 -1.60 14.23
N ILE A 462 -9.16 -2.61 13.40
CA ILE A 462 -8.50 -2.46 12.11
C ILE A 462 -9.35 -1.60 11.16
N TRP A 463 -8.70 -0.76 10.35
CA TRP A 463 -9.37 -0.08 9.25
C TRP A 463 -9.52 -1.04 8.07
N ALA A 464 -10.64 -1.76 7.99
CA ALA A 464 -10.86 -2.72 6.92
C ALA A 464 -11.06 -2.08 5.54
N ASN A 465 -11.27 -0.76 5.48
CA ASN A 465 -11.40 0.01 4.23
C ASN A 465 -10.06 0.47 3.65
N ALA A 466 -9.01 0.66 4.49
CA ALA A 466 -7.67 1.12 4.12
C ALA A 466 -6.67 0.80 5.23
N GLY A 467 -5.38 1.12 5.05
CA GLY A 467 -4.44 1.15 6.17
C GLY A 467 -3.41 0.03 6.22
N TRP A 468 -3.43 -0.94 5.33
CA TRP A 468 -2.39 -1.97 5.27
C TRP A 468 -1.10 -1.45 4.62
N TYR A 469 0.05 -1.90 5.14
CA TYR A 469 1.38 -1.58 4.62
C TYR A 469 2.14 -2.87 4.24
N PRO A 470 1.76 -3.53 3.14
CA PRO A 470 2.41 -4.75 2.67
C PRO A 470 3.73 -4.47 1.95
N THR A 471 4.55 -5.51 1.81
CA THR A 471 5.59 -5.63 0.80
C THR A 471 5.01 -6.15 -0.52
N LEU A 472 5.81 -6.21 -1.60
CA LEU A 472 5.42 -6.92 -2.82
C LEU A 472 5.22 -8.41 -2.57
N ASP A 473 6.10 -9.03 -1.77
CA ASP A 473 6.05 -10.44 -1.41
C ASP A 473 4.74 -10.79 -0.68
N ASP A 474 4.32 -9.95 0.27
CA ASP A 474 3.05 -10.14 1.00
C ASP A 474 1.86 -10.16 0.05
N GLN A 475 1.79 -9.20 -0.88
CA GLN A 475 0.70 -9.11 -1.85
C GLN A 475 0.70 -10.27 -2.84
N ALA A 476 1.89 -10.67 -3.32
CA ALA A 476 2.06 -11.79 -4.22
C ALA A 476 1.61 -13.12 -3.58
N LYS A 477 1.96 -13.35 -2.32
CA LYS A 477 1.55 -14.55 -1.56
C LYS A 477 0.04 -14.65 -1.39
N ILE A 478 -0.63 -13.54 -1.08
CA ILE A 478 -2.10 -13.52 -1.00
C ILE A 478 -2.73 -13.83 -2.36
N ALA A 479 -2.23 -13.23 -3.44
CA ALA A 479 -2.73 -13.51 -4.77
C ALA A 479 -2.52 -14.97 -5.19
N LEU A 480 -1.38 -15.57 -4.84
CA LEU A 480 -1.10 -16.99 -5.04
C LEU A 480 -2.04 -17.90 -4.22
N LEU A 481 -2.30 -17.55 -2.96
CA LEU A 481 -3.26 -18.29 -2.12
C LEU A 481 -4.65 -18.29 -2.75
N LEU A 482 -5.12 -17.13 -3.19
CA LEU A 482 -6.42 -17.01 -3.88
C LEU A 482 -6.43 -17.82 -5.17
N GLN A 483 -5.39 -17.72 -6.01
CA GLN A 483 -5.24 -18.47 -7.26
C GLN A 483 -5.25 -19.97 -7.04
N ALA A 484 -4.72 -20.43 -5.89
CA ALA A 484 -4.76 -21.83 -5.46
C ALA A 484 -6.10 -22.26 -4.83
N GLY A 485 -7.17 -21.46 -4.97
CA GLY A 485 -8.48 -21.75 -4.39
C GLY A 485 -8.48 -21.72 -2.85
N GLY A 486 -7.62 -20.92 -2.24
CA GLY A 486 -7.49 -20.80 -0.79
C GLY A 486 -6.69 -21.90 -0.10
N ALA A 487 -5.97 -22.73 -0.86
CA ALA A 487 -5.13 -23.80 -0.30
C ALA A 487 -3.64 -23.42 -0.33
N HIS A 488 -2.90 -23.81 0.71
CA HIS A 488 -1.47 -23.67 0.79
C HIS A 488 -0.84 -24.91 1.41
N GLN A 489 0.18 -25.48 0.77
CA GLN A 489 0.91 -26.69 1.22
C GLN A 489 -0.01 -27.85 1.68
N GLY A 490 -1.10 -28.08 0.94
CA GLY A 490 -2.07 -29.13 1.25
C GLY A 490 -3.12 -28.78 2.31
N GLN A 491 -2.99 -27.63 2.98
CA GLN A 491 -3.97 -27.13 3.93
C GLN A 491 -4.96 -26.18 3.25
N GLN A 492 -6.26 -26.36 3.45
CA GLN A 492 -7.30 -25.41 3.04
C GLN A 492 -7.37 -24.30 4.09
N LEU A 493 -6.98 -23.09 3.72
CA LEU A 493 -7.01 -21.92 4.60
C LEU A 493 -8.28 -21.09 4.40
N LEU A 494 -8.76 -20.98 3.17
CA LEU A 494 -9.95 -20.21 2.80
C LEU A 494 -10.97 -21.14 2.15
N HIS A 495 -12.25 -20.88 2.30
CA HIS A 495 -13.34 -21.71 1.77
C HIS A 495 -13.26 -21.84 0.23
N ARG A 496 -12.92 -23.03 -0.26
CA ARG A 496 -12.62 -23.30 -1.67
C ARG A 496 -13.71 -22.81 -2.62
N GLY A 497 -14.97 -23.20 -2.36
CA GLY A 497 -16.09 -22.87 -3.24
C GLY A 497 -16.29 -21.36 -3.38
N LEU A 498 -16.34 -20.64 -2.25
CA LEU A 498 -16.49 -19.19 -2.25
C LEU A 498 -15.29 -18.47 -2.88
N THR A 499 -14.06 -18.95 -2.66
CA THR A 499 -12.86 -18.41 -3.31
C THR A 499 -12.94 -18.58 -4.83
N THR A 500 -13.38 -19.76 -5.31
CA THR A 500 -13.57 -20.02 -6.74
C THR A 500 -14.68 -19.14 -7.34
N ASP A 501 -15.79 -18.97 -6.64
CA ASP A 501 -16.90 -18.12 -7.08
C ASP A 501 -16.49 -16.64 -7.12
N LEU A 502 -15.70 -16.17 -6.14
CA LEU A 502 -15.15 -14.83 -6.14
C LEU A 502 -14.26 -14.59 -7.36
N LEU A 503 -13.27 -15.46 -7.59
CA LEU A 503 -12.36 -15.29 -8.74
C LEU A 503 -13.06 -15.42 -10.10
N ALA A 504 -14.16 -16.16 -10.16
CA ALA A 504 -15.00 -16.26 -11.35
C ALA A 504 -16.01 -15.09 -11.49
N ALA A 505 -15.94 -14.06 -10.64
CA ALA A 505 -16.86 -12.92 -10.60
C ALA A 505 -18.33 -13.31 -10.47
N ARG A 506 -18.64 -14.48 -9.85
CA ARG A 506 -20.03 -14.93 -9.70
C ARG A 506 -20.79 -13.99 -8.76
N GLY A 507 -21.93 -13.48 -9.22
CA GLY A 507 -22.73 -12.50 -8.49
C GLY A 507 -22.10 -11.12 -8.37
N ALA A 508 -21.09 -10.81 -9.20
CA ALA A 508 -20.47 -9.49 -9.21
C ALA A 508 -21.40 -8.42 -9.81
N PHE A 509 -21.47 -7.28 -9.11
CA PHE A 509 -22.27 -6.12 -9.52
C PHE A 509 -21.63 -5.41 -10.69
N LEU A 510 -22.44 -5.01 -11.65
CA LEU A 510 -22.01 -4.18 -12.77
C LEU A 510 -21.75 -2.75 -12.27
N ILE A 511 -20.56 -2.23 -12.57
CA ILE A 511 -20.18 -0.84 -12.31
C ILE A 511 -20.38 -0.08 -13.61
N THR A 512 -21.61 0.38 -13.85
CA THR A 512 -21.90 1.21 -15.02
C THR A 512 -22.25 2.62 -14.61
N SER A 513 -22.03 3.54 -15.52
CA SER A 513 -22.56 4.89 -15.46
C SER A 513 -24.07 4.95 -15.72
N ASP A 514 -24.70 3.98 -16.35
CA ASP A 514 -26.14 4.01 -16.64
C ASP A 514 -26.93 3.04 -15.76
N ARG A 515 -27.30 3.50 -14.56
CA ARG A 515 -28.19 2.78 -13.63
C ARG A 515 -29.61 3.33 -13.56
N SER A 516 -29.94 4.31 -14.40
CA SER A 516 -31.32 4.82 -14.50
C SER A 516 -32.31 3.70 -14.84
N ARG A 517 -31.84 2.66 -15.53
CA ARG A 517 -32.63 1.47 -15.88
C ARG A 517 -32.86 0.52 -14.73
N ASP A 518 -31.88 0.40 -13.82
CA ASP A 518 -32.00 -0.44 -12.61
C ASP A 518 -33.07 0.10 -11.65
N LEU A 519 -33.23 1.43 -11.60
CA LEU A 519 -34.25 2.11 -10.81
C LEU A 519 -35.69 1.86 -11.37
N ALA A 520 -35.78 1.56 -12.64
CA ALA A 520 -37.08 1.30 -13.32
C ALA A 520 -37.46 -0.20 -13.35
N GLY A 521 -36.65 -1.10 -12.75
CA GLY A 521 -36.90 -2.54 -12.76
C GLY A 521 -36.74 -3.22 -14.12
N ALA A 522 -36.06 -2.58 -15.08
CA ALA A 522 -35.79 -3.14 -16.40
C ALA A 522 -34.55 -4.03 -16.36
N ALA A 523 -34.63 -5.21 -16.98
CA ALA A 523 -33.46 -6.07 -17.15
C ALA A 523 -32.32 -5.33 -17.88
N PRO A 524 -31.04 -5.53 -17.50
CA PRO A 524 -29.92 -4.86 -18.15
C PRO A 524 -29.92 -5.20 -19.65
N ALA A 525 -30.04 -4.18 -20.49
CA ALA A 525 -29.89 -4.37 -21.94
C ALA A 525 -28.43 -4.71 -22.24
N ALA A 526 -28.19 -5.75 -23.01
CA ALA A 526 -26.87 -6.05 -23.55
C ALA A 526 -26.37 -4.81 -24.32
N SER A 527 -25.28 -4.21 -23.86
CA SER A 527 -24.67 -3.06 -24.52
C SER A 527 -24.16 -3.50 -25.89
N THR A 528 -24.69 -2.91 -26.94
CA THR A 528 -24.30 -3.16 -28.33
C THR A 528 -23.27 -2.16 -28.85
N SER A 529 -22.64 -1.33 -27.98
CA SER A 529 -21.66 -0.37 -28.40
C SER A 529 -20.26 -0.97 -28.43
N ALA A 530 -19.53 -0.77 -29.52
CA ALA A 530 -18.17 -1.22 -29.75
C ALA A 530 -17.13 -0.53 -28.82
N ASP A 531 -17.54 0.40 -27.96
CA ASP A 531 -16.72 1.08 -26.97
C ASP A 531 -16.81 0.36 -25.61
N ALA A 532 -16.50 -0.93 -25.64
CA ALA A 532 -16.66 -1.87 -24.53
C ALA A 532 -15.61 -1.70 -23.40
N SER A 533 -14.79 -0.66 -23.38
CA SER A 533 -13.69 -0.53 -22.42
C SER A 533 -14.12 0.02 -21.05
N ALA A 534 -15.16 0.85 -20.99
CA ALA A 534 -15.62 1.46 -19.73
C ALA A 534 -16.88 0.80 -19.12
N GLY A 535 -17.66 0.05 -19.91
CA GLY A 535 -19.02 -0.40 -19.55
C GLY A 535 -19.14 -1.73 -18.81
N ASP A 536 -18.09 -2.56 -18.76
CA ASP A 536 -18.19 -3.96 -18.29
C ASP A 536 -17.35 -4.25 -17.03
N ASN A 537 -16.89 -3.25 -16.30
CA ASN A 537 -16.23 -3.45 -15.00
C ASN A 537 -17.24 -3.93 -13.96
N ARG A 538 -16.84 -4.91 -13.16
CA ARG A 538 -17.67 -5.45 -12.09
C ARG A 538 -16.98 -5.35 -10.74
N TYR A 539 -17.77 -5.46 -9.66
CA TYR A 539 -17.29 -5.43 -8.29
C TYR A 539 -17.92 -6.56 -7.47
N ARG A 540 -17.10 -7.22 -6.67
CA ARG A 540 -17.52 -8.26 -5.72
C ARG A 540 -16.55 -8.35 -4.56
N MET A 541 -17.01 -8.27 -3.32
CA MET A 541 -16.20 -8.52 -2.11
C MET A 541 -14.82 -7.86 -2.16
N GLY A 542 -14.75 -6.55 -2.46
CA GLY A 542 -13.49 -5.82 -2.51
C GLY A 542 -12.67 -5.96 -3.79
N PHE A 543 -13.06 -6.83 -4.70
CA PHE A 543 -12.38 -7.04 -5.97
C PHE A 543 -13.07 -6.28 -7.10
N TRP A 544 -12.25 -5.66 -7.92
CA TRP A 544 -12.63 -5.13 -9.22
C TRP A 544 -12.41 -6.20 -10.28
N PHE A 545 -13.23 -6.20 -11.30
CA PHE A 545 -13.14 -7.16 -12.39
C PHE A 545 -13.14 -6.42 -13.73
N PRO A 546 -12.01 -5.81 -14.14
CA PRO A 546 -11.88 -5.26 -15.48
C PRO A 546 -12.02 -6.37 -16.52
N ARG A 547 -12.71 -6.02 -17.63
CA ARG A 547 -12.87 -6.93 -18.77
C ARG A 547 -11.64 -6.89 -19.68
N HIS A 548 -11.19 -8.05 -20.10
CA HIS A 548 -10.15 -8.22 -21.12
C HIS A 548 -10.56 -9.31 -22.12
N VAL A 549 -10.26 -9.11 -23.40
CA VAL A 549 -10.47 -10.14 -24.44
C VAL A 549 -9.13 -10.83 -24.69
N GLY A 550 -9.07 -12.11 -24.38
CA GLY A 550 -7.85 -12.92 -24.54
C GLY A 550 -7.49 -13.09 -26.01
N SER A 551 -6.22 -12.87 -26.34
CA SER A 551 -5.75 -12.87 -27.73
C SER A 551 -5.77 -14.26 -28.37
N ALA A 552 -5.58 -15.33 -27.59
CA ALA A 552 -5.59 -16.70 -28.10
C ALA A 552 -7.03 -17.24 -28.29
N SER A 553 -7.92 -16.93 -27.37
CA SER A 553 -9.26 -17.53 -27.35
C SER A 553 -10.34 -16.66 -27.96
N GLY A 554 -10.11 -15.34 -28.11
CA GLY A 554 -11.13 -14.35 -28.46
C GLY A 554 -12.24 -14.21 -27.40
N LYS A 555 -12.12 -14.85 -26.24
CA LYS A 555 -13.11 -14.81 -25.17
C LYS A 555 -12.90 -13.63 -24.25
N ALA A 556 -13.98 -13.10 -23.72
CA ALA A 556 -13.93 -12.10 -22.67
C ALA A 556 -13.67 -12.74 -21.30
N PHE A 557 -12.73 -12.19 -20.55
CA PHE A 557 -12.41 -12.54 -19.18
C PHE A 557 -12.69 -11.35 -18.26
N LEU A 558 -13.20 -11.63 -17.08
CA LEU A 558 -13.28 -10.69 -15.96
C LEU A 558 -12.09 -10.98 -15.06
N LEU A 559 -11.15 -10.04 -14.95
CA LEU A 559 -9.87 -10.25 -14.28
C LEU A 559 -9.96 -9.84 -12.80
N PRO A 560 -9.86 -10.77 -11.82
CA PRO A 560 -9.87 -10.41 -10.40
C PRO A 560 -8.71 -9.47 -10.08
N SER A 561 -9.02 -8.26 -9.61
CA SER A 561 -8.04 -7.22 -9.36
C SER A 561 -8.30 -6.53 -8.01
N MET A 562 -7.33 -6.55 -7.12
CA MET A 562 -7.29 -5.76 -5.91
C MET A 562 -6.79 -4.37 -6.29
N GLN A 563 -7.55 -3.32 -5.99
CA GLN A 563 -7.20 -1.96 -6.43
C GLN A 563 -7.29 -0.95 -5.29
N GLY A 564 -6.38 0.01 -5.31
CA GLY A 564 -6.34 1.11 -4.36
C GLY A 564 -5.95 2.43 -5.01
N SER A 565 -6.42 3.54 -4.44
CA SER A 565 -6.07 4.89 -4.89
C SER A 565 -4.56 5.05 -5.05
N GLY A 566 -4.15 5.84 -6.02
CA GLY A 566 -2.76 5.99 -6.43
C GLY A 566 -2.30 4.98 -7.48
N ASP A 567 -3.24 4.23 -8.08
CA ASP A 567 -2.99 3.15 -9.06
C ASP A 567 -2.22 1.95 -8.52
N ASN A 568 -2.44 1.63 -7.24
CA ASN A 568 -1.99 0.38 -6.67
C ASN A 568 -2.89 -0.76 -7.15
N ARG A 569 -2.31 -1.79 -7.78
CA ARG A 569 -3.08 -2.90 -8.36
C ARG A 569 -2.36 -4.23 -8.19
N VAL A 570 -3.13 -5.28 -7.89
CA VAL A 570 -2.69 -6.67 -7.97
C VAL A 570 -3.75 -7.45 -8.74
N THR A 571 -3.40 -7.95 -9.92
CA THR A 571 -4.33 -8.63 -10.82
C THR A 571 -3.94 -10.09 -11.00
N ILE A 572 -4.90 -10.98 -10.86
CA ILE A 572 -4.75 -12.42 -11.07
C ILE A 572 -5.23 -12.76 -12.48
N TYR A 573 -4.39 -13.38 -13.29
CA TYR A 573 -4.70 -13.68 -14.69
C TYR A 573 -5.01 -15.17 -14.91
N PRO A 574 -5.84 -15.50 -15.92
CA PRO A 574 -6.22 -16.88 -16.23
C PRO A 574 -5.04 -17.78 -16.61
N ASN A 575 -3.95 -17.19 -17.15
CA ASN A 575 -2.73 -17.88 -17.55
C ASN A 575 -1.78 -18.19 -16.38
N GLY A 576 -2.20 -17.98 -15.13
CA GLY A 576 -1.40 -18.25 -13.95
C GLY A 576 -0.43 -17.15 -13.55
N ILE A 577 -0.33 -16.06 -14.31
CA ILE A 577 0.50 -14.91 -13.98
C ILE A 577 -0.24 -14.02 -12.97
N ILE A 578 0.51 -13.35 -12.08
CA ILE A 578 0.02 -12.30 -11.20
C ILE A 578 0.81 -11.03 -11.54
N GLY A 579 0.10 -9.95 -11.85
CA GLY A 579 0.69 -8.63 -12.07
C GLY A 579 0.53 -7.75 -10.84
N LEU A 580 1.61 -7.08 -10.43
CA LEU A 580 1.63 -6.12 -9.33
C LEU A 580 2.11 -4.76 -9.85
N GLN A 581 1.38 -3.71 -9.53
CA GLN A 581 1.71 -2.34 -9.85
C GLN A 581 1.56 -1.49 -8.60
N MET A 582 2.66 -0.90 -8.14
CA MET A 582 2.66 0.08 -7.05
C MET A 582 2.99 1.45 -7.64
N ALA A 583 2.12 2.40 -7.39
CA ALA A 583 2.22 3.74 -7.95
C ALA A 583 1.88 4.83 -6.94
N LYS A 584 2.17 6.07 -7.30
CA LYS A 584 1.89 7.27 -6.51
C LYS A 584 1.12 8.31 -7.31
N ALA A 585 0.20 7.86 -8.16
CA ALA A 585 -0.67 8.76 -8.90
C ALA A 585 -1.47 9.62 -7.92
N ALA A 586 -1.40 10.93 -8.08
CA ALA A 586 -2.13 11.90 -7.28
C ALA A 586 -3.22 12.52 -8.13
N GLU A 587 -4.25 13.05 -7.49
CA GLU A 587 -5.21 13.90 -8.18
C GLU A 587 -4.48 15.11 -8.77
N LEU A 588 -4.76 15.40 -10.03
CA LEU A 588 -4.19 16.55 -10.72
C LEU A 588 -5.07 17.77 -10.49
N PRO A 589 -4.46 18.97 -10.54
CA PRO A 589 -5.22 20.21 -10.56
C PRO A 589 -6.25 20.21 -11.71
N PRO A 590 -7.40 20.89 -11.56
CA PRO A 590 -8.38 21.01 -12.62
C PRO A 590 -7.73 21.51 -13.93
N GLY A 591 -7.95 20.81 -15.02
CA GLY A 591 -7.42 21.15 -16.35
C GLY A 591 -6.13 20.42 -16.76
N GLU A 592 -5.50 19.66 -15.87
CA GLU A 592 -4.45 18.71 -16.25
C GLU A 592 -5.07 17.34 -16.57
N GLN A 593 -4.79 16.81 -17.76
CA GLN A 593 -5.19 15.45 -18.09
C GLN A 593 -4.39 14.44 -17.25
N ALA A 594 -5.12 13.67 -16.46
CA ALA A 594 -4.52 12.71 -15.55
C ALA A 594 -3.82 11.56 -16.27
N ARG A 595 -4.23 11.20 -17.49
CA ARG A 595 -3.86 9.91 -18.08
C ARG A 595 -4.02 9.90 -19.60
N ASP A 596 -3.05 9.29 -20.29
CA ASP A 596 -3.36 8.43 -21.42
C ASP A 596 -3.96 7.14 -20.84
N ASP A 597 -5.24 7.16 -20.51
CA ASP A 597 -5.88 6.05 -19.80
C ASP A 597 -6.09 4.87 -20.74
N ASP A 598 -5.10 4.00 -20.78
CA ASP A 598 -5.27 2.65 -21.27
C ASP A 598 -5.05 1.65 -20.13
N PRO A 599 -6.04 1.48 -19.24
CA PRO A 599 -5.96 0.52 -18.13
C PRO A 599 -5.76 -0.92 -18.63
N GLY A 600 -6.05 -1.20 -19.89
CA GLY A 600 -5.81 -2.47 -20.54
C GLY A 600 -4.37 -2.72 -20.96
N ALA A 601 -3.46 -1.74 -20.92
CA ALA A 601 -2.08 -1.91 -21.37
C ALA A 601 -1.36 -3.06 -20.66
N THR A 602 -1.40 -3.08 -19.33
CA THR A 602 -0.83 -4.17 -18.53
C THR A 602 -1.48 -5.53 -18.83
N HIS A 603 -2.81 -5.57 -19.03
CA HIS A 603 -3.51 -6.80 -19.38
C HIS A 603 -3.05 -7.36 -20.71
N ARG A 604 -2.86 -6.49 -21.72
CA ARG A 604 -2.32 -6.90 -23.04
C ARG A 604 -0.86 -7.39 -22.96
N VAL A 605 -0.05 -6.81 -22.06
CA VAL A 605 1.32 -7.31 -21.84
C VAL A 605 1.28 -8.72 -21.27
N VAL A 606 0.50 -8.97 -20.24
CA VAL A 606 0.40 -10.30 -19.63
C VAL A 606 -0.19 -11.33 -20.61
N ASP A 607 -1.14 -10.91 -21.43
CA ASP A 607 -1.68 -11.76 -22.50
C ASP A 607 -0.61 -12.08 -23.55
N ARG A 608 0.27 -11.13 -23.94
CA ARG A 608 1.41 -11.42 -24.83
C ARG A 608 2.44 -12.36 -24.20
N MET A 609 2.64 -12.33 -22.87
CA MET A 609 3.56 -13.24 -22.18
C MET A 609 3.11 -14.70 -22.28
N ALA A 610 1.83 -14.94 -22.11
CA ALA A 610 1.21 -16.27 -22.21
C ALA A 610 -0.25 -16.07 -22.64
N PRO A 611 -0.54 -16.12 -23.95
CA PRO A 611 -1.86 -15.84 -24.51
C PRO A 611 -2.97 -16.73 -23.94
N PHE A 612 -4.13 -16.14 -23.60
CA PHE A 612 -5.29 -16.83 -22.99
C PHE A 612 -6.63 -16.46 -23.64
#